data_2ed36686f6354cdba7d37e15397ca349
#
_entry.id   2ed36686f6354cdba7d37e15397ca349
#
_cell.length_a   1.000
_cell.length_b   1.000
_cell.length_c   1.000
_cell.angle_alpha   90.00
_cell.angle_beta   90.00
_cell.angle_gamma   90.00
#
_symmetry.space_group_name_H-M   'P 1'
#
loop_
_entity.id
_entity.type
_entity.pdbx_description
1 polymer ?
#
loop_
_entity_poly.entity_id
_entity_poly.type
_entity_poly.pdbx_seq_one_letter_code
_entity_poly.pdbx_strand_id
1 'polypeptide(L)'
;MLQFRNDPALGIVYLVLGIREAGSPAMHRGTAVDEAIGSLLTQSTEPDLNQLKRTATNKYRALIESDPEHFNGRYVEQELRVLLRCLDVCFPLMCSWEQPSAYQQEIYLQIDGIEVPIRGFIDLLYPSEVRE
;
A
#
# COMPACT_ATOMS: atom_id res chain seq x y z
N MET A 1 8.30 -3.47 13.15
CA MET A 1 9.34 -4.30 13.78
C MET A 1 10.75 -3.96 13.37
N LEU A 2 11.06 -3.73 12.09
CA LEU A 2 12.40 -3.32 11.63
C LEU A 2 12.89 -2.02 12.31
N GLN A 3 12.03 -1.04 12.53
CA GLN A 3 12.38 0.20 13.20
C GLN A 3 12.77 0.00 14.68
N PHE A 4 12.05 -0.86 15.41
CA PHE A 4 12.41 -1.18 16.80
C PHE A 4 13.80 -1.84 16.91
N ARG A 5 14.17 -2.61 15.91
CA ARG A 5 15.47 -3.28 15.87
C ARG A 5 16.61 -2.31 15.55
N ASN A 6 16.38 -1.35 14.67
CA ASN A 6 17.40 -0.42 14.18
C ASN A 6 17.50 0.83 15.05
N ASP A 7 16.36 1.32 15.57
CA ASP A 7 16.28 2.47 16.46
C ASP A 7 15.11 2.28 17.44
N PRO A 8 15.36 1.77 18.65
CA PRO A 8 14.32 1.56 19.67
C PRO A 8 13.59 2.83 20.09
N ALA A 9 14.30 3.98 20.13
CA ALA A 9 13.68 5.25 20.51
C ALA A 9 12.66 5.70 19.44
N LEU A 10 13.01 5.59 18.18
CA LEU A 10 12.12 5.88 17.05
C LEU A 10 10.94 4.90 17.03
N GLY A 11 11.19 3.63 17.35
CA GLY A 11 10.13 2.63 17.49
C GLY A 11 9.12 3.01 18.59
N ILE A 12 9.56 3.53 19.72
CA ILE A 12 8.69 4.03 20.79
C ILE A 12 7.86 5.23 20.28
N VAL A 13 8.48 6.18 19.61
CA VAL A 13 7.79 7.35 19.06
C VAL A 13 6.66 6.94 18.13
N TYR A 14 6.92 6.03 17.19
CA TYR A 14 5.93 5.63 16.19
C TYR A 14 4.87 4.66 16.72
N LEU A 15 5.28 3.65 17.50
CA LEU A 15 4.39 2.56 17.89
C LEU A 15 3.67 2.81 19.20
N VAL A 16 4.32 3.49 20.17
CA VAL A 16 3.73 3.74 21.48
C VAL A 16 3.06 5.11 21.55
N LEU A 17 3.73 6.15 21.05
CA LEU A 17 3.19 7.51 21.08
C LEU A 17 2.31 7.84 19.88
N GLY A 18 2.30 6.99 18.84
CA GLY A 18 1.51 7.19 17.63
C GLY A 18 1.95 8.39 16.77
N ILE A 19 3.11 8.99 17.08
CA ILE A 19 3.65 10.10 16.32
C ILE A 19 4.26 9.54 15.04
N ARG A 20 3.74 9.96 13.89
CA ARG A 20 4.22 9.54 12.56
C ARG A 20 4.91 10.70 11.87
N GLU A 21 5.92 10.38 11.09
CA GLU A 21 6.45 11.36 10.14
C GLU A 21 5.36 11.77 9.16
N ALA A 22 5.42 13.02 8.71
CA ALA A 22 4.59 13.50 7.63
C ALA A 22 4.78 12.62 6.39
N GLY A 23 3.73 12.48 5.60
CA GLY A 23 3.78 11.77 4.34
C GLY A 23 4.76 12.43 3.35
N SER A 24 5.04 11.72 2.28
CA SER A 24 5.75 12.31 1.14
C SER A 24 5.02 11.94 -0.15
N PRO A 25 5.15 12.72 -1.23
CA PRO A 25 4.56 12.36 -2.52
C PRO A 25 4.95 10.95 -2.99
N ALA A 26 6.16 10.49 -2.69
CA ALA A 26 6.60 9.13 -3.00
C ALA A 26 5.87 8.06 -2.16
N MET A 27 5.63 8.31 -0.88
CA MET A 27 4.82 7.42 -0.02
C MET A 27 3.36 7.36 -0.50
N HIS A 28 2.76 8.51 -0.77
CA HIS A 28 1.39 8.60 -1.30
C HIS A 28 1.25 7.90 -2.66
N ARG A 29 2.27 7.98 -3.52
CA ARG A 29 2.35 7.19 -4.75
C ARG A 29 2.28 5.68 -4.44
N GLY A 30 3.10 5.20 -3.51
CA GLY A 30 3.11 3.78 -3.10
C GLY A 30 1.72 3.31 -2.67
N THR A 31 1.10 4.03 -1.73
CA THR A 31 -0.26 3.74 -1.25
C THR A 31 -1.30 3.74 -2.37
N ALA A 32 -1.23 4.71 -3.28
CA ALA A 32 -2.19 4.81 -4.39
C ALA A 32 -2.04 3.67 -5.41
N VAL A 33 -0.81 3.23 -5.69
CA VAL A 33 -0.54 2.07 -6.54
C VAL A 33 -1.07 0.80 -5.88
N ASP A 34 -0.75 0.59 -4.61
CA ASP A 34 -1.14 -0.59 -3.85
C ASP A 34 -2.68 -0.75 -3.79
N GLU A 35 -3.40 0.30 -3.42
CA GLU A 35 -4.87 0.28 -3.40
C GLU A 35 -5.48 0.05 -4.80
N ALA A 36 -4.91 0.63 -5.84
CA ALA A 36 -5.40 0.42 -7.19
C ALA A 36 -5.19 -1.03 -7.65
N ILE A 37 -4.04 -1.62 -7.36
CA ILE A 37 -3.74 -3.03 -7.63
C ILE A 37 -4.69 -3.93 -6.85
N GLY A 38 -4.86 -3.68 -5.56
CA GLY A 38 -5.79 -4.45 -4.73
C GLY A 38 -7.21 -4.42 -5.27
N SER A 39 -7.67 -3.25 -5.69
CA SER A 39 -8.98 -3.09 -6.33
C SER A 39 -9.09 -3.90 -7.63
N LEU A 40 -8.05 -3.90 -8.47
CA LEU A 40 -8.02 -4.68 -9.71
C LEU A 40 -8.08 -6.18 -9.43
N LEU A 41 -7.27 -6.66 -8.49
CA LEU A 41 -7.13 -8.09 -8.19
C LEU A 41 -8.36 -8.68 -7.49
N THR A 42 -9.15 -7.85 -6.79
CA THR A 42 -10.37 -8.30 -6.08
C THR A 42 -11.66 -8.11 -6.87
N GLN A 43 -11.61 -7.40 -8.00
CA GLN A 43 -12.77 -7.22 -8.86
C GLN A 43 -13.02 -8.43 -9.76
N SER A 44 -14.29 -8.78 -9.94
CA SER A 44 -14.70 -9.84 -10.87
C SER A 44 -14.88 -9.36 -12.31
N THR A 45 -14.47 -8.13 -12.61
CA THR A 45 -14.56 -7.51 -13.94
C THR A 45 -13.27 -7.68 -14.72
N GLU A 46 -13.38 -7.65 -16.05
CA GLU A 46 -12.20 -7.69 -16.92
C GLU A 46 -11.25 -6.53 -16.61
N PRO A 47 -9.94 -6.80 -16.51
CA PRO A 47 -8.94 -5.78 -16.20
C PRO A 47 -8.89 -4.66 -17.24
N ASP A 48 -9.03 -3.40 -16.81
CA ASP A 48 -8.89 -2.21 -17.65
C ASP A 48 -7.79 -1.28 -17.11
N LEU A 49 -6.72 -1.15 -17.89
CA LEU A 49 -5.58 -0.29 -17.56
C LEU A 49 -5.98 1.19 -17.38
N ASN A 50 -6.92 1.69 -18.18
CA ASN A 50 -7.34 3.08 -18.06
C ASN A 50 -8.13 3.31 -16.77
N GLN A 51 -8.97 2.36 -16.39
CA GLN A 51 -9.68 2.40 -15.11
C GLN A 51 -8.68 2.33 -13.95
N LEU A 52 -7.71 1.42 -14.00
CA LEU A 52 -6.66 1.30 -13.00
C LEU A 52 -5.90 2.61 -12.81
N LYS A 53 -5.45 3.24 -13.91
CA LYS A 53 -4.76 4.54 -13.89
C LYS A 53 -5.62 5.65 -13.29
N ARG A 54 -6.92 5.70 -13.62
CA ARG A 54 -7.84 6.69 -13.04
C ARG A 54 -7.98 6.50 -11.53
N THR A 55 -8.20 5.26 -11.09
CA THR A 55 -8.32 4.92 -9.66
C THR A 55 -7.07 5.34 -8.89
N ALA A 56 -5.89 4.95 -9.36
CA ALA A 56 -4.62 5.31 -8.73
C ALA A 56 -4.38 6.83 -8.72
N THR A 57 -4.67 7.52 -9.84
CA THR A 57 -4.50 8.98 -9.92
C THR A 57 -5.41 9.72 -8.94
N ASN A 58 -6.68 9.33 -8.88
CA ASN A 58 -7.64 9.94 -7.97
C ASN A 58 -7.24 9.72 -6.51
N LYS A 59 -6.81 8.51 -6.16
CA LYS A 59 -6.32 8.21 -4.82
C LYS A 59 -5.07 9.00 -4.47
N TYR A 60 -4.09 9.05 -5.38
CA TYR A 60 -2.87 9.82 -5.18
C TYR A 60 -3.16 11.29 -4.91
N ARG A 61 -4.01 11.92 -5.73
CA ARG A 61 -4.39 13.32 -5.55
C ARG A 61 -5.12 13.56 -4.23
N ALA A 62 -6.06 12.68 -3.87
CA ALA A 62 -6.76 12.77 -2.59
C ALA A 62 -5.81 12.68 -1.39
N LEU A 63 -4.79 11.80 -1.45
CA LEU A 63 -3.77 11.70 -0.40
C LEU A 63 -2.91 12.96 -0.30
N ILE A 64 -2.49 13.53 -1.43
CA ILE A 64 -1.74 14.79 -1.48
C ILE A 64 -2.56 15.95 -0.90
N GLU A 65 -3.84 16.05 -1.26
CA GLU A 65 -4.74 17.10 -0.79
C GLU A 65 -5.08 16.98 0.71
N SER A 66 -5.13 15.76 1.24
CA SER A 66 -5.43 15.49 2.64
C SER A 66 -4.21 15.59 3.56
N ASP A 67 -3.01 15.64 3.02
CA ASP A 67 -1.79 15.74 3.81
C ASP A 67 -1.66 17.16 4.38
N PRO A 68 -1.33 17.31 5.68
CA PRO A 68 -1.11 18.62 6.29
C PRO A 68 0.10 19.37 5.73
N GLU A 69 1.03 18.67 5.09
CA GLU A 69 2.18 19.29 4.44
C GLU A 69 1.85 19.78 3.03
N HIS A 70 2.39 20.95 2.70
CA HIS A 70 2.30 21.49 1.35
C HIS A 70 3.50 21.06 0.52
N PHE A 71 3.26 20.14 -0.40
CA PHE A 71 4.30 19.62 -1.28
C PHE A 71 4.56 20.55 -2.49
N ASN A 72 5.80 20.53 -2.95
CA ASN A 72 6.16 21.21 -4.19
C ASN A 72 5.43 20.56 -5.37
N GLY A 73 4.63 21.33 -6.11
CA GLY A 73 3.81 20.85 -7.21
C GLY A 73 4.62 20.14 -8.31
N ARG A 74 5.86 20.58 -8.59
CA ARG A 74 6.74 19.90 -9.54
C ARG A 74 7.11 18.50 -9.08
N TYR A 75 7.34 18.30 -7.79
CA TYR A 75 7.62 16.99 -7.22
C TYR A 75 6.39 16.10 -7.25
N VAL A 76 5.23 16.63 -6.89
CA VAL A 76 3.94 15.91 -6.97
C VAL A 76 3.68 15.40 -8.39
N GLU A 77 3.87 16.23 -9.40
CA GLU A 77 3.67 15.84 -10.80
C GLU A 77 4.74 14.85 -11.32
N GLN A 78 5.96 14.92 -10.79
CA GLN A 78 6.98 13.93 -11.08
C GLN A 78 6.58 12.54 -10.55
N GLU A 79 6.14 12.47 -9.29
CA GLU A 79 5.70 11.22 -8.67
C GLU A 79 4.45 10.65 -9.34
N LEU A 80 3.53 11.49 -9.79
CA LEU A 80 2.37 11.05 -10.57
C LEU A 80 2.78 10.38 -11.89
N ARG A 81 3.79 10.93 -12.59
CA ARG A 81 4.31 10.29 -13.81
C ARG A 81 4.96 8.95 -13.53
N VAL A 82 5.68 8.82 -12.42
CA VAL A 82 6.27 7.55 -11.99
C VAL A 82 5.15 6.54 -11.67
N LEU A 83 4.09 6.95 -10.97
CA LEU A 83 2.91 6.13 -10.69
C LEU A 83 2.32 5.53 -11.97
N LEU A 84 2.02 6.38 -12.95
CA LEU A 84 1.42 5.94 -14.21
C LEU A 84 2.32 4.97 -14.97
N ARG A 85 3.63 5.21 -14.97
CA ARG A 85 4.60 4.32 -15.60
C ARG A 85 4.73 2.98 -14.88
N CYS A 86 4.68 2.96 -13.55
CA CYS A 86 4.64 1.72 -12.79
C CYS A 86 3.45 0.85 -13.20
N LEU A 87 2.26 1.44 -13.31
CA LEU A 87 1.07 0.71 -13.72
C LEU A 87 1.16 0.18 -15.16
N ASP A 88 1.75 0.94 -16.08
CA ASP A 88 1.98 0.46 -17.47
C ASP A 88 2.87 -0.79 -17.49
N VAL A 89 3.89 -0.83 -16.65
CA VAL A 89 4.83 -1.96 -16.59
C VAL A 89 4.23 -3.18 -15.87
N CYS A 90 3.50 -2.94 -14.77
CA CYS A 90 2.97 -4.02 -13.94
C CYS A 90 1.69 -4.65 -14.50
N PHE A 91 0.88 -3.90 -15.24
CA PHE A 91 -0.45 -4.33 -15.69
C PHE A 91 -0.44 -5.65 -16.48
N PRO A 92 0.42 -5.87 -17.49
CA PRO A 92 0.45 -7.14 -18.22
C PRO A 92 0.77 -8.35 -17.33
N LEU A 93 1.63 -8.15 -16.33
CA LEU A 93 1.98 -9.18 -15.37
C LEU A 93 0.79 -9.51 -14.46
N MET A 94 0.12 -8.49 -13.92
CA MET A 94 -1.05 -8.67 -13.05
C MET A 94 -2.22 -9.35 -13.77
N CYS A 95 -2.43 -9.06 -15.06
CA CYS A 95 -3.45 -9.74 -15.87
C CYS A 95 -3.17 -11.24 -16.05
N SER A 96 -1.93 -11.69 -15.86
CA SER A 96 -1.56 -13.11 -15.93
C SER A 96 -1.74 -13.85 -14.62
N TRP A 97 -2.02 -13.16 -13.51
CA TRP A 97 -2.20 -13.77 -12.20
C TRP A 97 -3.61 -14.31 -12.04
N GLU A 98 -3.70 -15.42 -11.34
CA GLU A 98 -4.97 -15.90 -10.83
C GLU A 98 -5.54 -14.90 -9.82
N GLN A 99 -6.86 -14.84 -9.73
CA GLN A 99 -7.51 -13.97 -8.77
C GLN A 99 -7.23 -14.49 -7.34
N PRO A 100 -6.65 -13.66 -6.44
CA PRO A 100 -6.42 -14.08 -5.07
C PRO A 100 -7.73 -14.21 -4.30
N SER A 101 -7.74 -15.10 -3.32
CA SER A 101 -8.87 -15.27 -2.38
C SER A 101 -9.04 -14.05 -1.48
N ALA A 102 -7.93 -13.38 -1.15
CA ALA A 102 -7.92 -12.11 -0.41
C ALA A 102 -6.67 -11.29 -0.74
N TYR A 103 -6.83 -9.98 -0.60
CA TYR A 103 -5.78 -8.97 -0.74
C TYR A 103 -5.63 -8.22 0.58
N GLN A 104 -4.39 -8.05 1.07
CA GLN A 104 -4.09 -7.41 2.35
C GLN A 104 -4.91 -7.98 3.52
N GLN A 105 -4.97 -9.32 3.58
CA GLN A 105 -5.71 -10.02 4.64
C GLN A 105 -5.06 -9.78 5.99
N GLU A 106 -5.79 -9.13 6.88
CA GLU A 106 -5.33 -8.94 8.26
C GLU A 106 -5.37 -10.25 9.04
N ILE A 107 -4.29 -10.54 9.74
CA ILE A 107 -4.15 -11.70 10.60
C ILE A 107 -3.73 -11.29 12.01
N TYR A 108 -4.18 -12.04 13.00
CA TYR A 108 -3.81 -11.88 14.39
C TYR A 108 -3.22 -13.19 14.92
N LEU A 109 -2.06 -13.09 15.54
CA LEU A 109 -1.42 -14.20 16.22
C LEU A 109 -1.39 -13.90 17.72
N GLN A 110 -2.07 -14.74 18.51
CA GLN A 110 -1.96 -14.71 19.95
C GLN A 110 -0.87 -15.70 20.40
N ILE A 111 0.08 -15.20 21.17
CA ILE A 111 1.16 -16.02 21.75
C ILE A 111 0.90 -16.15 23.24
N ASP A 112 0.99 -17.37 23.77
CA ASP A 112 0.83 -17.66 25.19
C ASP A 112 1.84 -16.84 26.03
N GLY A 113 1.30 -16.16 27.04
CA GLY A 113 2.12 -15.28 27.89
C GLY A 113 2.37 -13.88 27.36
N ILE A 114 1.83 -13.54 26.16
CA ILE A 114 1.85 -12.18 25.62
C ILE A 114 0.41 -11.66 25.55
N GLU A 115 0.12 -10.60 26.31
CA GLU A 115 -1.25 -10.05 26.41
C GLU A 115 -1.70 -9.36 25.10
N VAL A 116 -0.76 -8.81 24.35
CA VAL A 116 -1.05 -8.08 23.10
C VAL A 116 -0.85 -8.99 21.90
N PRO A 117 -1.86 -9.18 21.03
CA PRO A 117 -1.72 -9.99 19.83
C PRO A 117 -0.75 -9.35 18.83
N ILE A 118 -0.01 -10.18 18.10
CA ILE A 118 0.76 -9.74 16.95
C ILE A 118 -0.20 -9.58 15.78
N ARG A 119 -0.25 -8.38 15.22
CA ARG A 119 -1.01 -8.06 14.02
C ARG A 119 -0.09 -8.11 12.80
N GLY A 120 -0.54 -8.77 11.74
CA GLY A 120 0.15 -8.81 10.46
C GLY A 120 -0.83 -8.72 9.29
N PHE A 121 -0.28 -8.56 8.10
CA PHE A 121 -1.03 -8.56 6.85
C PHE A 121 -0.41 -9.56 5.89
N ILE A 122 -1.26 -10.28 5.17
CA ILE A 122 -0.88 -11.14 4.05
C ILE A 122 -1.23 -10.39 2.78
N ASP A 123 -0.26 -10.07 1.94
CA ASP A 123 -0.48 -9.24 0.75
C ASP A 123 -1.39 -9.95 -0.26
N LEU A 124 -1.10 -11.19 -0.59
CA LEU A 124 -1.88 -12.00 -1.52
C LEU A 124 -2.13 -13.40 -0.93
N LEU A 125 -3.38 -13.72 -0.70
CA LEU A 125 -3.79 -15.05 -0.24
C LEU A 125 -4.44 -15.81 -1.39
N TYR A 126 -3.91 -16.98 -1.71
CA TYR A 126 -4.48 -17.95 -2.64
C TYR A 126 -4.94 -19.21 -1.88
N PRO A 127 -5.78 -20.08 -2.47
CA PRO A 127 -6.25 -21.29 -1.79
C PRO A 127 -5.13 -22.23 -1.35
N SER A 128 -4.00 -22.23 -2.05
CA SER A 128 -2.86 -23.15 -1.82
C SER A 128 -1.56 -22.45 -1.43
N GLU A 129 -1.48 -21.12 -1.49
CA GLU A 129 -0.23 -20.39 -1.24
C GLU A 129 -0.47 -18.95 -0.77
N VAL A 130 0.55 -18.38 -0.15
CA VAL A 130 0.66 -16.98 0.22
C VAL A 130 1.74 -16.35 -0.65
N ARG A 131 1.49 -15.16 -1.21
CA ARG A 131 2.50 -14.36 -1.92
C ARG A 131 2.64 -12.99 -1.27
N GLU A 132 3.85 -12.51 -1.20
CA GLU A 132 4.26 -11.19 -0.72
C GLU A 132 4.75 -10.32 -1.87
#